data_759e56f439fa0c63efa68107d6b5aae9
#
_entry.id   759e56f439fa0c63efa68107d6b5aae9
#
_cell.length_a   1.000
_cell.length_b   1.000
_cell.length_c   1.000
_cell.angle_alpha   90.00
_cell.angle_beta   90.00
_cell.angle_gamma   90.00
#
_symmetry.space_group_name_H-M   'P 1'
#
loop_
_entity.id
_entity.type
_entity.pdbx_description
1 polymer ?
#
loop_
_entity_poly.entity_id
_entity_poly.type
_entity_poly.pdbx_seq_one_letter_code
_entity_poly.pdbx_strand_id
1 'polypeptide(L)'
;KYSEKIPTELLEIWKEYGFGTFFGGYLKVINPDDYMDLLKESYFRGDVSIPILATAFGDIITWEEGQYIRIVRYRYNNFELMIGRFDLFLKLLDDKGFLRRFFKLDDYARAVEKYGDLAYDECFGYVPLLALGGKEDVEHLRKVKMREHIAVIAQLTGGV
;
A
#
# COMPACT_ATOMS: atom_id res chain seq x y z
N LYS A 1 -4.42 -17.22 -12.51
CA LYS A 1 -5.45 -17.04 -11.48
C LYS A 1 -6.14 -15.67 -11.58
N TYR A 2 -5.37 -14.60 -11.84
CA TYR A 2 -5.89 -13.24 -11.90
C TYR A 2 -5.97 -12.65 -13.31
N SER A 3 -5.60 -13.38 -14.35
CA SER A 3 -5.43 -12.86 -15.71
C SER A 3 -6.67 -12.16 -16.29
N GLU A 4 -7.86 -12.59 -15.89
CA GLU A 4 -9.13 -12.00 -16.34
C GLU A 4 -9.67 -10.93 -15.39
N LYS A 5 -9.04 -10.75 -14.21
CA LYS A 5 -9.54 -9.92 -13.11
C LYS A 5 -8.73 -8.65 -12.91
N ILE A 6 -7.52 -8.59 -13.42
CA ILE A 6 -6.61 -7.44 -13.24
C ILE A 6 -6.30 -6.79 -14.59
N PRO A 7 -5.85 -5.52 -14.60
CA PRO A 7 -5.51 -4.84 -15.84
C PRO A 7 -4.39 -5.54 -16.62
N THR A 8 -4.49 -5.51 -17.95
CA THR A 8 -3.46 -6.08 -18.84
C THR A 8 -2.09 -5.47 -18.59
N GLU A 9 -2.04 -4.16 -18.33
CA GLU A 9 -0.81 -3.42 -18.05
C GLU A 9 -0.12 -3.94 -16.78
N LEU A 10 -0.88 -4.33 -15.76
CA LEU A 10 -0.33 -4.92 -14.53
C LEU A 10 0.22 -6.32 -14.80
N LEU A 11 -0.47 -7.11 -15.62
CA LEU A 11 0.03 -8.43 -16.06
C LEU A 11 1.36 -8.31 -16.80
N GLU A 12 1.51 -7.29 -17.64
CA GLU A 12 2.75 -7.03 -18.37
C GLU A 12 3.88 -6.65 -17.41
N ILE A 13 3.59 -5.82 -16.41
CA ILE A 13 4.56 -5.47 -15.35
C ILE A 13 5.01 -6.72 -14.61
N TRP A 14 4.08 -7.61 -14.24
CA TRP A 14 4.42 -8.86 -13.56
C TRP A 14 5.30 -9.77 -14.43
N LYS A 15 5.03 -9.85 -15.73
CA LYS A 15 5.80 -10.68 -16.64
C LYS A 15 7.21 -10.15 -16.87
N GLU A 16 7.35 -8.84 -16.95
CA GLU A 16 8.63 -8.20 -17.29
C GLU A 16 9.52 -8.00 -16.06
N TYR A 17 8.95 -7.55 -14.93
CA TYR A 17 9.69 -7.14 -13.75
C TYR A 17 9.44 -8.00 -12.51
N GLY A 18 8.46 -8.89 -12.56
CA GLY A 18 8.04 -9.64 -11.39
C GLY A 18 7.42 -8.76 -10.32
N PHE A 19 7.61 -9.14 -9.07
CA PHE A 19 7.15 -8.34 -7.93
C PHE A 19 8.29 -7.42 -7.50
N GLY A 20 8.40 -6.26 -8.17
CA GLY A 20 9.45 -5.27 -7.93
C GLY A 20 8.95 -4.03 -7.19
N THR A 21 9.81 -3.02 -7.16
CA THR A 21 9.53 -1.75 -6.48
C THR A 21 9.70 -0.55 -7.40
N PHE A 22 9.04 0.56 -7.03
CA PHE A 22 9.15 1.86 -7.69
C PHE A 22 9.48 2.95 -6.66
N PHE A 23 9.98 4.10 -7.11
CA PHE A 23 10.32 5.25 -6.26
C PHE A 23 11.30 4.88 -5.14
N GLY A 24 12.36 4.14 -5.50
CA GLY A 24 13.41 3.78 -4.54
C GLY A 24 12.94 2.82 -3.45
N GLY A 25 11.87 2.06 -3.69
CA GLY A 25 11.30 1.11 -2.74
C GLY A 25 10.04 1.58 -2.03
N TYR A 26 9.55 2.80 -2.32
CA TYR A 26 8.32 3.30 -1.71
C TYR A 26 7.09 2.50 -2.13
N LEU A 27 6.94 2.25 -3.41
CA LEU A 27 5.80 1.52 -3.97
C LEU A 27 6.28 0.15 -4.44
N LYS A 28 5.60 -0.91 -4.03
CA LYS A 28 5.95 -2.27 -4.45
C LYS A 28 4.75 -2.99 -5.05
N VAL A 29 5.06 -3.78 -6.08
CA VAL A 29 4.12 -4.71 -6.68
C VAL A 29 4.05 -5.93 -5.78
N ILE A 30 2.86 -6.29 -5.32
CA ILE A 30 2.65 -7.42 -4.42
C ILE A 30 1.93 -8.56 -5.12
N ASN A 31 2.15 -9.76 -4.61
CA ASN A 31 1.34 -10.92 -4.99
C ASN A 31 -0.01 -10.80 -4.25
N PRO A 32 -1.13 -10.72 -4.97
CA PRO A 32 -2.44 -10.63 -4.32
C PRO A 32 -2.70 -11.76 -3.32
N ASP A 33 -2.20 -12.96 -3.56
CA ASP A 33 -2.40 -14.10 -2.67
C ASP A 33 -1.83 -13.88 -1.27
N ASP A 34 -0.80 -13.05 -1.15
CA ASP A 34 -0.16 -12.78 0.16
C ASP A 34 -1.02 -11.90 1.06
N TYR A 35 -1.97 -11.15 0.50
CA TYR A 35 -2.76 -10.15 1.25
C TYR A 35 -4.27 -10.33 1.11
N MET A 36 -4.74 -11.26 0.28
CA MET A 36 -6.16 -11.42 -0.02
C MET A 36 -7.01 -11.69 1.23
N ASP A 37 -6.57 -12.64 2.06
CA ASP A 37 -7.28 -13.01 3.28
C ASP A 37 -7.31 -11.85 4.28
N LEU A 38 -6.15 -11.21 4.47
CA LEU A 38 -6.04 -10.05 5.36
C LEU A 38 -6.96 -8.91 4.91
N LEU A 39 -7.01 -8.63 3.60
CA LEU A 39 -7.87 -7.59 3.05
C LEU A 39 -9.35 -7.90 3.26
N LYS A 40 -9.77 -9.14 3.05
CA LYS A 40 -11.15 -9.57 3.28
C LYS A 40 -11.58 -9.42 4.73
N GLU A 41 -10.67 -9.69 5.66
CA GLU A 41 -10.96 -9.60 7.09
C GLU A 41 -10.91 -8.17 7.62
N SER A 42 -10.17 -7.27 6.97
CA SER A 42 -9.81 -5.96 7.52
C SER A 42 -10.36 -4.77 6.75
N TYR A 43 -10.97 -4.98 5.59
CA TYR A 43 -11.48 -3.92 4.72
C TYR A 43 -12.90 -4.28 4.28
N PHE A 44 -13.86 -3.38 4.51
CA PHE A 44 -15.28 -3.68 4.25
C PHE A 44 -15.57 -4.00 2.77
N ARG A 45 -14.73 -3.54 1.85
CA ARG A 45 -14.83 -3.87 0.42
C ARG A 45 -13.89 -5.01 0.00
N GLY A 46 -13.33 -5.74 0.95
CA GLY A 46 -12.34 -6.78 0.68
C GLY A 46 -12.81 -7.87 -0.29
N ASP A 47 -14.10 -8.19 -0.28
CA ASP A 47 -14.66 -9.23 -1.16
C ASP A 47 -14.66 -8.84 -2.65
N VAL A 48 -14.66 -7.54 -2.96
CA VAL A 48 -14.66 -7.03 -4.33
C VAL A 48 -13.31 -6.44 -4.74
N SER A 49 -12.30 -6.59 -3.91
CA SER A 49 -10.98 -5.96 -4.04
C SER A 49 -9.88 -6.97 -4.31
N ILE A 50 -8.94 -6.59 -5.15
CA ILE A 50 -7.70 -7.34 -5.38
C ILE A 50 -6.54 -6.44 -4.94
N PRO A 51 -5.73 -6.83 -3.96
CA PRO A 51 -4.55 -6.06 -3.56
C PRO A 51 -3.47 -6.19 -4.64
N ILE A 52 -3.04 -5.05 -5.19
CA ILE A 52 -2.10 -5.04 -6.33
C ILE A 52 -0.76 -4.38 -6.00
N LEU A 53 -0.78 -3.37 -5.16
CA LEU A 53 0.42 -2.62 -4.77
C LEU A 53 0.37 -2.33 -3.27
N ALA A 54 1.54 -2.08 -2.70
CA ALA A 54 1.67 -1.63 -1.31
C ALA A 54 2.66 -0.48 -1.22
N THR A 55 2.44 0.42 -0.25
CA THR A 55 3.38 1.51 0.01
C THR A 55 4.32 1.16 1.17
N ALA A 56 5.40 1.92 1.27
CA ALA A 56 6.37 1.79 2.36
C ALA A 56 5.77 2.05 3.75
N PHE A 57 4.60 2.65 3.84
CA PHE A 57 3.90 2.91 5.11
C PHE A 57 2.76 1.93 5.40
N GLY A 58 2.70 0.82 4.67
CA GLY A 58 1.71 -0.23 4.91
C GLY A 58 0.33 0.05 4.33
N ASP A 59 0.21 0.97 3.38
CA ASP A 59 -1.02 1.16 2.63
C ASP A 59 -1.14 0.08 1.57
N ILE A 60 -2.34 -0.42 1.35
CA ILE A 60 -2.64 -1.38 0.28
C ILE A 60 -3.39 -0.66 -0.82
N ILE A 61 -2.89 -0.75 -2.04
CA ILE A 61 -3.57 -0.23 -3.23
C ILE A 61 -4.32 -1.38 -3.87
N THR A 62 -5.61 -1.16 -4.12
CA THR A 62 -6.55 -2.19 -4.58
C THR A 62 -7.04 -1.91 -5.99
N TRP A 63 -7.39 -2.98 -6.68
CA TRP A 63 -8.14 -2.97 -7.93
C TRP A 63 -9.52 -3.52 -7.66
N GLU A 64 -10.56 -2.73 -7.91
CA GLU A 64 -11.92 -3.05 -7.50
C GLU A 64 -12.89 -2.95 -8.68
N GLU A 65 -13.79 -3.93 -8.77
CA GLU A 65 -14.88 -3.94 -9.74
C GLU A 65 -14.41 -3.81 -11.21
N GLY A 66 -13.18 -4.25 -11.49
CA GLY A 66 -12.60 -4.17 -12.84
C GLY A 66 -12.31 -2.76 -13.33
N GLN A 67 -12.30 -1.75 -12.46
CA GLN A 67 -12.18 -0.36 -12.87
C GLN A 67 -11.43 0.53 -11.88
N TYR A 68 -11.75 0.44 -10.59
CA TYR A 68 -11.34 1.45 -9.61
C TYR A 68 -10.07 1.09 -8.91
N ILE A 69 -9.20 2.09 -8.71
CA ILE A 69 -7.99 1.97 -7.91
C ILE A 69 -8.21 2.79 -6.64
N ARG A 70 -8.17 2.10 -5.50
CA ARG A 70 -8.29 2.72 -4.18
C ARG A 70 -7.03 2.47 -3.36
N ILE A 71 -6.79 3.36 -2.41
CA ILE A 71 -5.73 3.19 -1.41
C ILE A 71 -6.39 3.00 -0.05
N VAL A 72 -6.02 1.91 0.62
CA VAL A 72 -6.48 1.58 1.97
C VAL A 72 -5.35 1.91 2.93
N ARG A 73 -5.55 2.90 3.80
CA ARG A 73 -4.55 3.38 4.75
C ARG A 73 -4.87 2.89 6.15
N TYR A 74 -4.33 1.76 6.51
CA TYR A 74 -4.57 1.17 7.84
C TYR A 74 -4.10 2.09 8.98
N ARG A 75 -2.95 2.76 8.80
CA ARG A 75 -2.41 3.69 9.81
C ARG A 75 -3.37 4.83 10.16
N TYR A 76 -4.22 5.26 9.22
CA TYR A 76 -5.20 6.33 9.40
C TYR A 76 -6.63 5.82 9.53
N ASN A 77 -6.83 4.51 9.40
CA ASN A 77 -8.16 3.89 9.40
C ASN A 77 -9.10 4.51 8.34
N ASN A 78 -8.59 4.75 7.15
CA ASN A 78 -9.37 5.29 6.04
C ASN A 78 -9.01 4.65 4.69
N PHE A 79 -9.83 4.94 3.70
CA PHE A 79 -9.57 4.59 2.31
C PHE A 79 -9.99 5.72 1.40
N GLU A 80 -9.46 5.74 0.17
CA GLU A 80 -9.74 6.80 -0.79
C GLU A 80 -9.66 6.26 -2.21
N LEU A 81 -10.55 6.76 -3.09
CA LEU A 81 -10.45 6.50 -4.52
C LEU A 81 -9.27 7.30 -5.08
N MET A 82 -8.35 6.62 -5.75
CA MET A 82 -7.24 7.27 -6.44
C MET A 82 -7.63 7.67 -7.85
N ILE A 83 -8.14 6.73 -8.64
CA ILE A 83 -8.59 6.97 -10.00
C ILE A 83 -9.42 5.79 -10.51
N GLY A 84 -10.19 6.00 -11.58
CA GLY A 84 -11.08 5.00 -12.18
C GLY A 84 -10.52 4.28 -13.41
N ARG A 85 -9.21 4.38 -13.72
CA ARG A 85 -8.59 3.68 -14.85
C ARG A 85 -7.12 3.38 -14.56
N PHE A 86 -6.68 2.17 -14.86
CA PHE A 86 -5.30 1.76 -14.59
C PHE A 86 -4.28 2.43 -15.51
N ASP A 87 -4.59 2.64 -16.78
CA ASP A 87 -3.71 3.33 -17.72
C ASP A 87 -3.44 4.78 -17.29
N LEU A 88 -4.47 5.47 -16.80
CA LEU A 88 -4.32 6.81 -16.24
C LEU A 88 -3.52 6.79 -14.93
N PHE A 89 -3.72 5.78 -14.09
CA PHE A 89 -2.94 5.62 -12.87
C PHE A 89 -1.44 5.57 -13.17
N LEU A 90 -1.03 4.77 -14.14
CA LEU A 90 0.37 4.69 -14.53
C LEU A 90 0.93 6.03 -15.01
N LYS A 91 0.14 6.80 -15.77
CA LYS A 91 0.55 8.15 -16.21
C LYS A 91 0.65 9.13 -15.04
N LEU A 92 -0.25 9.04 -14.08
CA LEU A 92 -0.27 9.92 -12.91
C LEU A 92 0.87 9.63 -11.93
N LEU A 93 1.53 8.49 -12.02
CA LEU A 93 2.76 8.23 -11.24
C LEU A 93 3.92 9.16 -11.63
N ASP A 94 3.82 9.87 -12.76
CA ASP A 94 4.76 10.93 -13.15
C ASP A 94 4.29 12.35 -12.73
N ASP A 95 3.09 12.47 -12.16
CA ASP A 95 2.52 13.75 -11.75
C ASP A 95 2.83 14.05 -10.29
N LYS A 96 3.56 15.14 -10.04
CA LYS A 96 3.99 15.52 -8.68
C LYS A 96 2.83 15.84 -7.74
N GLY A 97 1.76 16.41 -8.25
CA GLY A 97 0.57 16.73 -7.46
C GLY A 97 -0.16 15.47 -7.00
N PHE A 98 -0.30 14.49 -7.91
CA PHE A 98 -0.88 13.20 -7.60
C PHE A 98 -0.04 12.45 -6.54
N LEU A 99 1.28 12.42 -6.71
CA LEU A 99 2.19 11.77 -5.76
C LEU A 99 2.10 12.43 -4.37
N ARG A 100 2.09 13.75 -4.30
CA ARG A 100 1.97 14.47 -3.02
C ARG A 100 0.64 14.20 -2.32
N ARG A 101 -0.43 14.04 -3.09
CA ARG A 101 -1.75 13.76 -2.51
C ARG A 101 -1.82 12.39 -1.85
N PHE A 102 -1.24 11.37 -2.48
CA PHE A 102 -1.44 9.99 -2.04
C PHE A 102 -0.25 9.38 -1.33
N PHE A 103 0.97 9.89 -1.56
CA PHE A 103 2.21 9.29 -1.06
C PHE A 103 2.99 10.25 -0.16
N LYS A 104 3.78 9.67 0.74
CA LYS A 104 4.65 10.39 1.66
C LYS A 104 6.12 10.18 1.30
N LEU A 105 6.50 10.58 0.09
CA LEU A 105 7.84 10.33 -0.44
C LEU A 105 8.94 11.03 0.36
N ASP A 106 8.68 12.25 0.86
CA ASP A 106 9.67 13.00 1.66
C ASP A 106 9.91 12.32 3.03
N ASP A 107 8.85 11.89 3.69
CA ASP A 107 8.96 11.15 4.96
C ASP A 107 9.65 9.81 4.75
N TYR A 108 9.39 9.14 3.64
CA TYR A 108 10.06 7.90 3.27
C TYR A 108 11.56 8.11 3.10
N ALA A 109 11.97 9.14 2.36
CA ALA A 109 13.39 9.44 2.15
C ALA A 109 14.11 9.68 3.49
N ARG A 110 13.50 10.42 4.40
CA ARG A 110 14.03 10.66 5.74
C ARG A 110 14.08 9.38 6.58
N ALA A 111 13.06 8.53 6.47
CA ALA A 111 13.03 7.25 7.18
C ALA A 111 14.12 6.29 6.69
N VAL A 112 14.33 6.20 5.38
CA VAL A 112 15.40 5.39 4.79
C VAL A 112 16.78 5.90 5.22
N GLU A 113 16.98 7.21 5.23
CA GLU A 113 18.23 7.81 5.69
C GLU A 113 18.52 7.44 7.16
N LYS A 114 17.50 7.43 8.00
CA LYS A 114 17.64 7.15 9.44
C LYS A 114 17.70 5.66 9.76
N TYR A 115 16.85 4.85 9.14
CA TYR A 115 16.66 3.45 9.52
C TYR A 115 17.17 2.44 8.50
N GLY A 116 17.55 2.89 7.31
CA GLY A 116 17.95 2.03 6.20
C GLY A 116 16.77 1.55 5.35
N ASP A 117 17.11 0.78 4.31
CA ASP A 117 16.13 0.27 3.35
C ASP A 117 15.21 -0.78 3.96
N LEU A 118 14.01 -0.87 3.42
CA LEU A 118 13.04 -1.90 3.76
C LEU A 118 13.35 -3.20 3.00
N ALA A 119 13.18 -4.34 3.67
CA ALA A 119 13.03 -5.61 2.97
C ALA A 119 11.65 -5.64 2.27
N TYR A 120 11.48 -6.54 1.31
CA TYR A 120 10.25 -6.62 0.52
C TYR A 120 8.99 -6.84 1.38
N ASP A 121 9.11 -7.59 2.47
CA ASP A 121 8.01 -7.91 3.39
C ASP A 121 7.84 -6.91 4.53
N GLU A 122 8.62 -5.81 4.52
CA GLU A 122 8.61 -4.79 5.56
C GLU A 122 7.92 -3.52 5.10
N CYS A 123 7.44 -2.74 6.10
CA CYS A 123 7.04 -1.35 5.93
C CYS A 123 7.55 -0.53 7.13
N PHE A 124 7.44 0.79 7.03
CA PHE A 124 7.62 1.68 8.18
C PHE A 124 6.29 1.80 8.91
N GLY A 125 6.30 1.45 10.20
CA GLY A 125 5.13 1.60 11.07
C GLY A 125 5.41 2.57 12.20
N TYR A 126 4.40 3.33 12.60
CA TYR A 126 4.50 4.22 13.77
C TYR A 126 4.44 3.42 15.06
N VAL A 127 5.35 3.71 15.98
CA VAL A 127 5.40 3.07 17.30
C VAL A 127 5.52 4.15 18.35
N PRO A 128 4.51 4.35 19.22
CA PRO A 128 3.20 3.65 19.24
C PRO A 128 2.36 3.91 17.98
N LEU A 129 1.37 3.04 17.74
CA LEU A 129 0.44 3.20 16.63
C LEU A 129 -0.30 4.55 16.72
N LEU A 130 -0.60 5.16 15.59
CA LEU A 130 -1.37 6.42 15.56
C LEU A 130 -2.74 6.25 16.21
N ALA A 131 -3.39 5.09 16.05
CA ALA A 131 -4.66 4.77 16.71
C ALA A 131 -4.56 4.72 18.24
N LEU A 132 -3.38 4.55 18.80
CA LEU A 132 -3.10 4.60 20.24
C LEU A 132 -2.54 5.94 20.71
N GLY A 133 -2.62 6.98 19.88
CA GLY A 133 -2.11 8.30 20.23
C GLY A 133 -0.64 8.51 19.91
N GLY A 134 -0.04 7.64 19.10
CA GLY A 134 1.34 7.79 18.64
C GLY A 134 1.53 9.05 17.79
N LYS A 135 2.76 9.54 17.73
CA LYS A 135 3.11 10.73 16.94
C LYS A 135 3.43 10.36 15.51
N GLU A 136 2.90 11.16 14.56
CA GLU A 136 3.17 11.01 13.14
C GLU A 136 4.44 11.78 12.75
N ASP A 137 5.59 11.26 13.16
CA ASP A 137 6.89 11.81 12.76
C ASP A 137 7.89 10.67 12.49
N VAL A 138 8.96 11.00 11.79
CA VAL A 138 9.99 10.02 11.37
C VAL A 138 10.67 9.38 12.58
N GLU A 139 10.81 10.11 13.69
CA GLU A 139 11.44 9.62 14.91
C GLU A 139 10.68 8.43 15.54
N HIS A 140 9.38 8.33 15.28
CA HIS A 140 8.50 7.30 15.81
C HIS A 140 8.24 6.16 14.82
N LEU A 141 8.95 6.14 13.69
CA LEU A 141 8.88 5.03 12.74
C LEU A 141 9.84 3.89 13.14
N ARG A 142 9.43 2.67 12.78
CA ARG A 142 10.27 1.47 12.88
C ARG A 142 10.01 0.60 11.65
N LYS A 143 11.00 -0.19 11.26
CA LYS A 143 10.82 -1.22 10.25
C LYS A 143 10.08 -2.38 10.87
N VAL A 144 8.93 -2.75 10.30
CA VAL A 144 8.05 -3.80 10.81
C VAL A 144 7.63 -4.72 9.67
N LYS A 145 7.26 -5.95 10.00
CA LYS A 145 6.67 -6.87 9.01
C LYS A 145 5.29 -6.35 8.64
N MET A 146 5.10 -6.05 7.34
CA MET A 146 3.91 -5.32 6.89
C MET A 146 2.61 -6.08 7.16
N ARG A 147 2.56 -7.37 6.83
CA ARG A 147 1.36 -8.17 7.01
C ARG A 147 0.91 -8.22 8.47
N GLU A 148 1.84 -8.53 9.36
CA GLU A 148 1.58 -8.62 10.80
C GLU A 148 1.20 -7.27 11.38
N HIS A 149 1.85 -6.21 10.92
CA HIS A 149 1.55 -4.85 11.37
C HIS A 149 0.14 -4.41 10.99
N ILE A 150 -0.28 -4.66 9.75
CA ILE A 150 -1.64 -4.40 9.29
C ILE A 150 -2.66 -5.21 10.12
N ALA A 151 -2.37 -6.48 10.38
CA ALA A 151 -3.26 -7.34 11.16
C ALA A 151 -3.47 -6.79 12.58
N VAL A 152 -2.41 -6.33 13.22
CA VAL A 152 -2.48 -5.71 14.56
C VAL A 152 -3.33 -4.44 14.54
N ILE A 153 -3.11 -3.56 13.57
CA ILE A 153 -3.90 -2.33 13.44
C ILE A 153 -5.38 -2.67 13.23
N ALA A 154 -5.67 -3.62 12.34
CA ALA A 154 -7.05 -4.02 12.02
C ALA A 154 -7.77 -4.61 13.25
N GLN A 155 -7.09 -5.44 14.04
CA GLN A 155 -7.65 -5.95 15.29
C GLN A 155 -7.98 -4.85 16.29
N LEU A 156 -7.09 -3.85 16.38
CA LEU A 156 -7.26 -2.73 17.30
C LEU A 156 -8.38 -1.78 16.90
N THR A 157 -8.50 -1.50 15.59
CA THR A 157 -9.44 -0.48 15.06
C THR A 157 -10.77 -1.07 14.57
N GLY A 158 -10.86 -2.38 14.40
CA GLY A 158 -12.02 -3.04 13.80
C GLY A 158 -11.99 -3.06 12.27
N GLY A 159 -10.87 -2.68 11.66
CA GLY A 159 -10.68 -2.62 10.21
C GLY A 159 -11.09 -1.28 9.60
N VAL A 160 -10.99 -1.22 8.27
CA VAL A 160 -11.29 -0.04 7.46
C VAL A 160 -12.59 -0.24 6.69
#